data_ed1b854cca8cc1c019825d1c46b10f02
#
_entry.id   ed1b854cca8cc1c019825d1c46b10f02
#
_cell.length_a   1.000
_cell.length_b   1.000
_cell.length_c   1.000
_cell.angle_alpha   90.00
_cell.angle_beta   90.00
_cell.angle_gamma   90.00
#
_symmetry.space_group_name_H-M   'P 1'
#
loop_
_entity.id
_entity.type
_entity.pdbx_description
1 polymer ?
#
loop_
_entity_poly.entity_id
_entity_poly.type
_entity_poly.pdbx_seq_one_letter_code
_entity_poly.pdbx_strand_id
1 'polypeptide(L)'
;CGARQPMNDLSNSQPFIPNLNTGYENSDLTIDGESAEDVAGVVKTNIPKFMDNFKSGKKFSWNWAGFIFGPYYLFFRKMYKEGSIFLALQLTVSLVAQGIYAKPYAKLMQFITDNAVAISSGKLNSDLVSKFSTLYEKILPMMLIMTVANLVFHVIIALCSNNFYKAKVIKTVKDVNQKIDEGGMLEQMIPFGNSTPMSQDDLKKLYLNKMGGTSLFSPVLAFCVLDLITSIISKL
;
A
#
# COMPACT_ATOMS: atom_id res chain seq x y z
N CYS A 1 -17.03 -56.19 -14.09
CA CYS A 1 -17.89 -55.36 -13.21
C CYS A 1 -17.19 -54.05 -12.95
N GLY A 2 -17.42 -53.04 -13.78
CA GLY A 2 -16.90 -51.70 -13.59
C GLY A 2 -17.97 -50.86 -12.93
N ALA A 3 -17.79 -50.54 -11.64
CA ALA A 3 -18.60 -49.54 -10.97
C ALA A 3 -18.27 -48.18 -11.53
N ARG A 4 -19.24 -47.54 -12.22
CA ARG A 4 -19.18 -46.13 -12.58
C ARG A 4 -19.27 -45.31 -11.29
N GLN A 5 -18.23 -44.54 -10.96
CA GLN A 5 -18.36 -43.50 -9.94
C GLN A 5 -19.38 -42.47 -10.45
N PRO A 6 -20.28 -41.99 -9.57
CA PRO A 6 -21.18 -40.90 -9.93
C PRO A 6 -20.34 -39.68 -10.25
N MET A 7 -20.54 -39.10 -11.45
CA MET A 7 -20.03 -37.77 -11.74
C MET A 7 -20.65 -36.82 -10.73
N ASN A 8 -19.80 -36.19 -9.90
CA ASN A 8 -20.22 -35.10 -9.06
C ASN A 8 -20.83 -34.01 -9.93
N ASP A 9 -22.10 -33.74 -9.74
CA ASP A 9 -22.84 -32.64 -10.36
C ASP A 9 -22.12 -31.33 -10.01
N LEU A 10 -21.37 -30.80 -10.94
CA LEU A 10 -20.73 -29.47 -10.86
C LEU A 10 -21.77 -28.34 -10.94
N SER A 11 -23.06 -28.68 -11.05
CA SER A 11 -24.15 -27.70 -11.16
C SER A 11 -24.62 -27.09 -9.83
N ASN A 12 -24.09 -27.54 -8.70
CA ASN A 12 -24.52 -27.09 -7.36
C ASN A 12 -23.38 -26.48 -6.53
N SER A 13 -22.37 -25.92 -7.19
CA SER A 13 -21.36 -25.12 -6.47
C SER A 13 -21.95 -23.76 -6.13
N GLN A 14 -22.55 -23.65 -4.95
CA GLN A 14 -22.83 -22.33 -4.37
C GLN A 14 -21.52 -21.53 -4.37
N PRO A 15 -21.57 -20.23 -4.70
CA PRO A 15 -20.38 -19.39 -4.59
C PRO A 15 -19.84 -19.49 -3.17
N PHE A 16 -18.55 -19.80 -3.05
CA PHE A 16 -17.87 -19.83 -1.76
C PHE A 16 -17.94 -18.43 -1.16
N ILE A 17 -18.89 -18.20 -0.27
CA ILE A 17 -18.93 -17.02 0.57
C ILE A 17 -17.97 -17.32 1.73
N PRO A 18 -16.80 -16.67 1.80
CA PRO A 18 -15.91 -16.87 2.92
C PRO A 18 -16.67 -16.50 4.20
N ASN A 19 -16.94 -17.48 5.05
CA ASN A 19 -17.48 -17.20 6.38
C ASN A 19 -16.38 -16.48 7.16
N LEU A 20 -16.36 -15.15 7.03
CA LEU A 20 -15.50 -14.28 7.82
C LEU A 20 -16.10 -14.23 9.22
N ASN A 21 -15.66 -15.15 10.09
CA ASN A 21 -15.89 -14.98 11.52
C ASN A 21 -15.15 -13.72 11.96
N THR A 22 -15.85 -12.59 11.92
CA THR A 22 -15.30 -11.28 12.24
C THR A 22 -15.30 -11.01 13.74
N GLY A 23 -16.06 -11.81 14.51
CA GLY A 23 -16.32 -11.61 15.94
C GLY A 23 -17.30 -10.46 16.22
N TYR A 24 -17.94 -9.93 15.18
CA TYR A 24 -18.91 -8.82 15.28
C TYR A 24 -20.28 -9.16 14.67
N GLU A 25 -20.51 -10.43 14.38
CA GLU A 25 -21.79 -10.94 13.89
C GLU A 25 -22.88 -10.65 14.92
N ASN A 26 -24.01 -10.12 14.45
CA ASN A 26 -25.17 -9.75 15.30
C ASN A 26 -24.84 -8.73 16.41
N SER A 27 -23.81 -7.91 16.21
CA SER A 27 -23.45 -6.84 17.15
C SER A 27 -24.18 -5.54 16.80
N ASP A 28 -24.87 -4.93 17.78
CA ASP A 28 -25.49 -3.59 17.64
C ASP A 28 -24.44 -2.46 17.59
N LEU A 29 -23.16 -2.81 17.60
CA LEU A 29 -22.06 -1.85 17.59
C LEU A 29 -21.95 -1.17 16.23
N THR A 30 -21.84 0.15 16.25
CA THR A 30 -21.58 0.94 15.05
C THR A 30 -20.26 1.71 15.15
N ILE A 31 -19.63 1.98 14.00
CA ILE A 31 -18.44 2.83 13.86
C ILE A 31 -18.74 3.88 12.81
N ASP A 32 -18.77 5.14 13.23
CA ASP A 32 -19.13 6.28 12.38
C ASP A 32 -20.47 6.10 11.63
N GLY A 33 -21.43 5.44 12.31
CA GLY A 33 -22.79 5.17 11.80
C GLY A 33 -22.92 3.88 10.98
N GLU A 34 -21.84 3.16 10.68
CA GLU A 34 -21.86 1.91 9.93
C GLU A 34 -21.77 0.69 10.86
N SER A 35 -22.40 -0.43 10.48
CA SER A 35 -22.35 -1.69 11.23
C SER A 35 -20.92 -2.16 11.45
N ALA A 36 -20.58 -2.57 12.69
CA ALA A 36 -19.27 -3.12 13.00
C ALA A 36 -18.97 -4.40 12.22
N GLU A 37 -19.98 -5.21 11.89
CA GLU A 37 -19.84 -6.40 11.04
C GLU A 37 -19.36 -6.02 9.64
N ASP A 38 -19.99 -5.02 8.99
CA ASP A 38 -19.60 -4.55 7.66
C ASP A 38 -18.19 -3.96 7.65
N VAL A 39 -17.90 -3.13 8.67
CA VAL A 39 -16.56 -2.53 8.84
C VAL A 39 -15.50 -3.62 8.99
N ALA A 40 -15.75 -4.63 9.84
CA ALA A 40 -14.85 -5.75 10.02
C ALA A 40 -14.71 -6.61 8.75
N GLY A 41 -15.79 -6.78 7.98
CA GLY A 41 -15.80 -7.46 6.68
C GLY A 41 -14.89 -6.79 5.65
N VAL A 42 -14.78 -5.46 5.66
CA VAL A 42 -13.82 -4.72 4.81
C VAL A 42 -12.39 -4.83 5.36
N VAL A 43 -12.20 -4.77 6.68
CA VAL A 43 -10.86 -4.82 7.30
C VAL A 43 -10.15 -6.14 7.08
N LYS A 44 -10.83 -7.28 7.29
CA LYS A 44 -10.40 -8.68 7.13
C LYS A 44 -9.20 -9.14 7.96
N THR A 45 -8.15 -8.35 8.01
CA THR A 45 -6.89 -8.72 8.67
C THR A 45 -6.60 -7.82 9.85
N ASN A 46 -6.19 -8.40 10.98
CA ASN A 46 -5.96 -7.68 12.25
C ASN A 46 -7.23 -6.93 12.72
N ILE A 47 -8.40 -7.54 12.54
CA ILE A 47 -9.70 -6.96 12.88
C ILE A 47 -9.70 -6.35 14.29
N PRO A 48 -9.32 -7.05 15.37
CA PRO A 48 -9.38 -6.49 16.73
C PRO A 48 -8.59 -5.19 16.85
N LYS A 49 -7.35 -5.15 16.33
CA LYS A 49 -6.50 -3.97 16.38
C LYS A 49 -7.12 -2.75 15.69
N PHE A 50 -7.69 -2.95 14.49
CA PHE A 50 -8.28 -1.85 13.74
C PHE A 50 -9.62 -1.41 14.33
N MET A 51 -10.45 -2.35 14.77
CA MET A 51 -11.73 -2.02 15.39
C MET A 51 -11.52 -1.23 16.68
N ASP A 52 -10.57 -1.61 17.53
CA ASP A 52 -10.22 -0.86 18.74
C ASP A 52 -9.69 0.54 18.41
N ASN A 53 -8.86 0.65 17.38
CA ASN A 53 -8.37 1.94 16.91
C ASN A 53 -9.52 2.83 16.38
N PHE A 54 -10.42 2.27 15.58
CA PHE A 54 -11.55 2.99 14.99
C PHE A 54 -12.55 3.47 16.05
N LYS A 55 -12.82 2.64 17.07
CA LYS A 55 -13.65 3.01 18.23
C LYS A 55 -13.03 4.11 19.07
N SER A 56 -11.71 4.11 19.21
CA SER A 56 -11.01 5.09 20.05
C SER A 56 -11.16 6.53 19.58
N GLY A 57 -11.58 6.78 18.34
CA GLY A 57 -11.72 8.11 17.73
C GLY A 57 -10.43 8.92 17.62
N LYS A 58 -9.26 8.32 17.90
CA LYS A 58 -7.97 8.99 17.85
C LYS A 58 -7.61 9.34 16.42
N LYS A 59 -7.36 10.62 16.14
CA LYS A 59 -6.91 11.10 14.82
C LYS A 59 -5.50 10.61 14.46
N PHE A 60 -4.65 10.44 15.46
CA PHE A 60 -3.28 9.98 15.31
C PHE A 60 -3.06 8.75 16.17
N SER A 61 -2.53 7.71 15.56
CA SER A 61 -2.15 6.48 16.26
C SER A 61 -0.98 5.84 15.54
N TRP A 62 0.02 5.40 16.31
CA TRP A 62 1.24 4.85 15.73
C TRP A 62 1.01 3.53 15.01
N ASN A 63 1.53 3.43 13.79
CA ASN A 63 1.49 2.24 12.96
C ASN A 63 2.88 1.86 12.50
N TRP A 64 3.45 0.83 13.12
CA TRP A 64 4.79 0.34 12.80
C TRP A 64 4.95 -0.10 11.34
N ALA A 65 3.94 -0.74 10.75
CA ALA A 65 4.00 -1.12 9.35
C ALA A 65 4.03 0.11 8.43
N GLY A 66 3.25 1.15 8.76
CA GLY A 66 3.32 2.44 8.06
C GLY A 66 4.67 3.12 8.20
N PHE A 67 5.30 3.02 9.38
CA PHE A 67 6.65 3.57 9.60
C PHE A 67 7.72 2.83 8.78
N ILE A 68 7.72 1.50 8.80
CA ILE A 68 8.76 0.68 8.13
C ILE A 68 8.61 0.72 6.62
N PHE A 69 7.38 0.54 6.11
CA PHE A 69 7.12 0.41 4.67
C PHE A 69 6.71 1.72 3.99
N GLY A 70 6.49 2.79 4.75
CA GLY A 70 6.13 4.10 4.21
C GLY A 70 4.92 4.05 3.26
N PRO A 71 5.02 4.71 2.07
CA PRO A 71 3.93 4.75 1.09
C PRO A 71 3.50 3.37 0.60
N TYR A 72 4.39 2.39 0.55
CA TYR A 72 4.07 1.02 0.11
C TYR A 72 3.07 0.32 1.04
N TYR A 73 3.06 0.66 2.33
CA TYR A 73 2.03 0.21 3.26
C TYR A 73 0.64 0.69 2.85
N LEU A 74 0.53 1.92 2.33
CA LEU A 74 -0.74 2.46 1.86
C LEU A 74 -1.26 1.69 0.64
N PHE A 75 -0.38 1.34 -0.31
CA PHE A 75 -0.74 0.46 -1.43
C PHE A 75 -1.12 -0.93 -0.97
N PHE A 76 -0.41 -1.49 0.00
CA PHE A 76 -0.76 -2.78 0.59
C PHE A 76 -2.19 -2.79 1.17
N ARG A 77 -2.63 -1.69 1.79
CA ARG A 77 -3.98 -1.50 2.30
C ARG A 77 -4.97 -0.98 1.24
N LYS A 78 -4.59 -0.99 -0.04
CA LYS A 78 -5.40 -0.49 -1.18
C LYS A 78 -5.79 0.99 -1.05
N MET A 79 -5.03 1.78 -0.32
CA MET A 79 -5.17 3.25 -0.20
C MET A 79 -4.35 3.92 -1.32
N TYR A 80 -4.79 3.69 -2.57
CA TYR A 80 -4.01 4.07 -3.75
C TYR A 80 -3.82 5.58 -3.87
N LYS A 81 -4.87 6.35 -3.56
CA LYS A 81 -4.83 7.81 -3.63
C LYS A 81 -3.76 8.38 -2.70
N GLU A 82 -3.82 8.01 -1.42
CA GLU A 82 -2.89 8.48 -0.39
C GLU A 82 -1.46 7.98 -0.70
N GLY A 83 -1.32 6.71 -1.08
CA GLY A 83 -0.05 6.12 -1.47
C GLY A 83 0.59 6.86 -2.64
N SER A 84 -0.16 7.17 -3.69
CA SER A 84 0.34 7.90 -4.86
C SER A 84 0.74 9.33 -4.52
N ILE A 85 0.00 10.02 -3.65
CA ILE A 85 0.36 11.37 -3.20
C ILE A 85 1.71 11.35 -2.47
N PHE A 86 1.91 10.42 -1.53
CA PHE A 86 3.17 10.33 -0.80
C PHE A 86 4.35 9.94 -1.70
N LEU A 87 4.16 9.01 -2.65
CA LEU A 87 5.19 8.68 -3.63
C LEU A 87 5.54 9.86 -4.52
N ALA A 88 4.55 10.62 -5.00
CA ALA A 88 4.77 11.80 -5.82
C ALA A 88 5.56 12.88 -5.04
N LEU A 89 5.23 13.09 -3.77
CA LEU A 89 5.96 14.03 -2.91
C LEU A 89 7.41 13.59 -2.69
N GLN A 90 7.66 12.30 -2.42
CA GLN A 90 9.02 11.77 -2.28
C GLN A 90 9.81 11.91 -3.59
N LEU A 91 9.20 11.60 -4.73
CA LEU A 91 9.82 11.77 -6.04
C LEU A 91 10.16 13.23 -6.29
N THR A 92 9.26 14.15 -5.98
CA THR A 92 9.52 15.60 -6.15
C THR A 92 10.71 16.06 -5.32
N VAL A 93 10.77 15.69 -4.03
CA VAL A 93 11.92 16.01 -3.16
C VAL A 93 13.21 15.44 -3.74
N SER A 94 13.17 14.20 -4.23
CA SER A 94 14.32 13.52 -4.85
C SER A 94 14.82 14.27 -6.10
N LEU A 95 13.92 14.64 -7.00
CA LEU A 95 14.26 15.34 -8.24
C LEU A 95 14.82 16.73 -7.96
N VAL A 96 14.25 17.48 -7.03
CA VAL A 96 14.75 18.79 -6.62
C VAL A 96 16.16 18.67 -6.04
N ALA A 97 16.38 17.72 -5.14
CA ALA A 97 17.70 17.48 -4.55
C ALA A 97 18.72 17.09 -5.63
N GLN A 98 18.37 16.18 -6.53
CA GLN A 98 19.22 15.77 -7.65
C GLN A 98 19.55 16.95 -8.56
N GLY A 99 18.59 17.81 -8.90
CA GLY A 99 18.82 19.01 -9.73
C GLY A 99 19.81 19.97 -9.08
N ILE A 100 19.68 20.25 -7.78
CA ILE A 100 20.58 21.14 -7.04
C ILE A 100 22.01 20.57 -6.97
N TYR A 101 22.12 19.26 -6.75
CA TYR A 101 23.41 18.60 -6.53
C TYR A 101 23.96 17.87 -7.75
N ALA A 102 23.38 18.06 -8.94
CA ALA A 102 23.77 17.36 -10.17
C ALA A 102 25.27 17.52 -10.47
N LYS A 103 25.80 18.74 -10.41
CA LYS A 103 27.23 19.02 -10.69
C LYS A 103 28.20 18.40 -9.67
N PRO A 104 27.99 18.56 -8.33
CA PRO A 104 28.79 17.85 -7.32
C PRO A 104 28.75 16.34 -7.48
N TYR A 105 27.56 15.78 -7.71
CA TYR A 105 27.37 14.34 -7.88
C TYR A 105 28.11 13.81 -9.13
N ALA A 106 27.97 14.48 -10.27
CA ALA A 106 28.66 14.09 -11.50
C ALA A 106 30.20 14.09 -11.30
N LYS A 107 30.77 15.11 -10.63
CA LYS A 107 32.20 15.15 -10.32
C LYS A 107 32.66 13.98 -9.44
N LEU A 108 31.86 13.60 -8.44
CA LEU A 108 32.18 12.45 -7.61
C LEU A 108 32.11 11.15 -8.42
N MET A 109 31.08 10.96 -9.24
CA MET A 109 30.95 9.76 -10.08
C MET A 109 32.08 9.64 -11.09
N GLN A 110 32.45 10.74 -11.74
CA GLN A 110 33.60 10.77 -12.64
C GLN A 110 34.89 10.38 -11.91
N PHE A 111 35.14 10.97 -10.74
CA PHE A 111 36.32 10.62 -9.94
C PHE A 111 36.34 9.12 -9.55
N ILE A 112 35.20 8.52 -9.15
CA ILE A 112 35.12 7.10 -8.85
C ILE A 112 35.41 6.26 -10.10
N THR A 113 34.87 6.64 -11.26
CA THR A 113 35.08 5.92 -12.53
C THR A 113 36.54 5.99 -12.96
N ASP A 114 37.15 7.16 -12.92
CA ASP A 114 38.56 7.38 -13.33
C ASP A 114 39.55 6.63 -12.43
N ASN A 115 39.19 6.35 -11.19
CA ASN A 115 40.02 5.68 -10.21
C ASN A 115 39.50 4.27 -9.83
N ALA A 116 38.58 3.67 -10.60
CA ALA A 116 37.92 2.42 -10.29
C ALA A 116 38.90 1.27 -10.03
N VAL A 117 39.99 1.17 -10.80
CA VAL A 117 41.00 0.11 -10.63
C VAL A 117 41.78 0.27 -9.32
N ALA A 118 42.14 1.52 -8.96
CA ALA A 118 42.83 1.76 -7.68
C ALA A 118 41.92 1.48 -6.47
N ILE A 119 40.65 1.87 -6.60
CA ILE A 119 39.65 1.64 -5.55
C ILE A 119 39.38 0.14 -5.38
N SER A 120 39.15 -0.60 -6.46
CA SER A 120 38.83 -2.03 -6.41
C SER A 120 40.01 -2.89 -5.97
N SER A 121 41.26 -2.48 -6.26
CA SER A 121 42.47 -3.17 -5.86
C SER A 121 42.96 -2.80 -4.45
N GLY A 122 42.29 -1.86 -3.77
CA GLY A 122 42.69 -1.39 -2.44
C GLY A 122 43.97 -0.50 -2.44
N LYS A 123 44.45 -0.09 -3.62
CA LYS A 123 45.66 0.74 -3.75
C LYS A 123 45.33 2.21 -3.61
N LEU A 124 44.83 2.56 -2.42
CA LEU A 124 44.44 3.93 -2.08
C LEU A 124 45.64 4.67 -1.48
N ASN A 125 46.06 5.74 -2.14
CA ASN A 125 47.04 6.67 -1.55
C ASN A 125 46.33 7.84 -0.86
N SER A 126 47.07 8.59 -0.04
CA SER A 126 46.54 9.72 0.73
C SER A 126 45.90 10.81 -0.13
N ASP A 127 46.40 11.05 -1.33
CA ASP A 127 45.87 12.05 -2.27
C ASP A 127 44.50 11.62 -2.82
N LEU A 128 44.35 10.37 -3.20
CA LEU A 128 43.05 9.82 -3.66
C LEU A 128 41.99 9.88 -2.54
N VAL A 129 42.36 9.52 -1.32
CA VAL A 129 41.46 9.57 -0.14
C VAL A 129 41.05 11.03 0.13
N SER A 130 41.99 11.97 0.12
CA SER A 130 41.72 13.38 0.36
C SER A 130 40.78 13.97 -0.70
N LYS A 131 41.02 13.68 -1.99
CA LYS A 131 40.15 14.14 -3.08
C LYS A 131 38.75 13.55 -3.00
N PHE A 132 38.65 12.24 -2.69
CA PHE A 132 37.36 11.61 -2.48
C PHE A 132 36.59 12.27 -1.33
N SER A 133 37.22 12.48 -0.18
CA SER A 133 36.60 13.15 0.97
C SER A 133 36.08 14.53 0.60
N THR A 134 36.87 15.33 -0.08
CA THR A 134 36.48 16.69 -0.51
C THR A 134 35.29 16.69 -1.48
N LEU A 135 35.23 15.72 -2.38
CA LEU A 135 34.09 15.59 -3.30
C LEU A 135 32.84 15.05 -2.59
N TYR A 136 33.03 14.09 -1.68
CA TYR A 136 31.95 13.50 -0.89
C TYR A 136 31.30 14.53 0.06
N GLU A 137 32.08 15.35 0.73
CA GLU A 137 31.58 16.44 1.59
C GLU A 137 30.63 17.39 0.86
N LYS A 138 30.81 17.59 -0.44
CA LYS A 138 29.92 18.46 -1.25
C LYS A 138 28.54 17.83 -1.51
N ILE A 139 28.41 16.51 -1.45
CA ILE A 139 27.13 15.82 -1.63
C ILE A 139 26.51 15.38 -0.30
N LEU A 140 27.25 15.42 0.80
CA LEU A 140 26.77 15.02 2.13
C LEU A 140 25.47 15.75 2.53
N PRO A 141 25.31 17.08 2.31
CA PRO A 141 24.07 17.77 2.61
C PRO A 141 22.86 17.20 1.83
N MET A 142 23.06 16.81 0.57
CA MET A 142 21.99 16.16 -0.22
C MET A 142 21.55 14.85 0.43
N MET A 143 22.49 13.99 0.78
CA MET A 143 22.19 12.71 1.42
C MET A 143 21.45 12.91 2.75
N LEU A 144 21.88 13.90 3.54
CA LEU A 144 21.22 14.23 4.80
C LEU A 144 19.79 14.73 4.57
N ILE A 145 19.57 15.66 3.65
CA ILE A 145 18.24 16.18 3.30
C ILE A 145 17.34 15.02 2.86
N MET A 146 17.81 14.14 1.99
CA MET A 146 17.03 13.01 1.50
C MET A 146 16.66 12.04 2.64
N THR A 147 17.62 11.75 3.52
CA THR A 147 17.39 10.85 4.67
C THR A 147 16.35 11.44 5.63
N VAL A 148 16.51 12.72 5.99
CA VAL A 148 15.57 13.42 6.89
C VAL A 148 14.19 13.53 6.25
N ALA A 149 14.09 13.91 4.98
CA ALA A 149 12.81 14.01 4.29
C ALA A 149 12.09 12.65 4.24
N ASN A 150 12.78 11.56 3.91
CA ASN A 150 12.20 10.22 3.93
C ASN A 150 11.73 9.84 5.34
N LEU A 151 12.54 10.10 6.37
CA LEU A 151 12.14 9.82 7.75
C LEU A 151 10.88 10.59 8.14
N VAL A 152 10.78 11.87 7.77
CA VAL A 152 9.58 12.69 8.02
C VAL A 152 8.35 12.10 7.34
N PHE A 153 8.44 11.70 6.06
CA PHE A 153 7.33 11.03 5.37
C PHE A 153 6.91 9.73 6.07
N HIS A 154 7.85 8.91 6.48
CA HIS A 154 7.56 7.66 7.20
C HIS A 154 6.88 7.92 8.56
N VAL A 155 7.31 8.93 9.30
CA VAL A 155 6.66 9.33 10.56
C VAL A 155 5.23 9.83 10.32
N ILE A 156 5.00 10.68 9.31
CA ILE A 156 3.66 11.16 8.96
C ILE A 156 2.75 9.97 8.60
N ILE A 157 3.23 9.06 7.76
CA ILE A 157 2.46 7.87 7.38
C ILE A 157 2.19 6.99 8.60
N ALA A 158 3.17 6.80 9.49
CA ALA A 158 2.98 6.02 10.72
C ALA A 158 1.87 6.58 11.61
N LEU A 159 1.78 7.92 11.73
CA LEU A 159 0.78 8.59 12.56
C LEU A 159 -0.61 8.64 11.92
N CYS A 160 -0.68 8.83 10.59
CA CYS A 160 -1.94 9.12 9.89
C CYS A 160 -2.57 7.90 9.21
N SER A 161 -1.81 6.84 8.92
CA SER A 161 -2.27 5.71 8.10
C SER A 161 -3.50 4.98 8.66
N ASN A 162 -3.63 4.87 9.98
CA ASN A 162 -4.80 4.24 10.59
C ASN A 162 -6.07 5.09 10.39
N ASN A 163 -5.94 6.41 10.44
CA ASN A 163 -7.05 7.32 10.17
C ASN A 163 -7.45 7.32 8.69
N PHE A 164 -6.48 7.32 7.77
CA PHE A 164 -6.73 7.16 6.34
C PHE A 164 -7.43 5.84 6.05
N TYR A 165 -6.99 4.77 6.72
CA TYR A 165 -7.57 3.45 6.55
C TYR A 165 -9.01 3.41 7.09
N LYS A 166 -9.29 4.00 8.25
CA LYS A 166 -10.65 4.16 8.79
C LYS A 166 -11.55 4.87 7.77
N ALA A 167 -11.14 6.03 7.30
CA ALA A 167 -11.91 6.81 6.34
C ALA A 167 -12.23 6.02 5.06
N LYS A 168 -11.25 5.28 4.53
CA LYS A 168 -11.45 4.41 3.37
C LYS A 168 -12.45 3.28 3.66
N VAL A 169 -12.31 2.60 4.81
CA VAL A 169 -13.19 1.48 5.18
C VAL A 169 -14.63 1.96 5.32
N ILE A 170 -14.86 3.04 6.07
CA ILE A 170 -16.20 3.62 6.25
C ILE A 170 -16.78 4.07 4.90
N LYS A 171 -15.99 4.73 4.06
CA LYS A 171 -16.44 5.10 2.72
C LYS A 171 -16.84 3.86 1.90
N THR A 172 -16.05 2.79 1.95
CA THR A 172 -16.36 1.56 1.22
C THR A 172 -17.69 0.96 1.67
N VAL A 173 -17.95 0.92 2.98
CA VAL A 173 -19.23 0.42 3.53
C VAL A 173 -20.39 1.31 3.07
N LYS A 174 -20.26 2.63 3.17
CA LYS A 174 -21.29 3.59 2.70
C LYS A 174 -21.59 3.43 1.21
N ASP A 175 -20.56 3.36 0.37
CA ASP A 175 -20.71 3.21 -1.07
C ASP A 175 -21.44 1.89 -1.44
N VAL A 176 -21.21 0.82 -0.65
CA VAL A 176 -21.89 -0.47 -0.84
C VAL A 176 -23.34 -0.38 -0.39
N ASN A 177 -23.62 0.15 0.82
CA ASN A 177 -24.97 0.30 1.34
C ASN A 177 -25.82 1.18 0.41
N GLN A 178 -25.31 2.31 -0.05
CA GLN A 178 -26.00 3.18 -0.99
C GLN A 178 -26.38 2.44 -2.29
N LYS A 179 -25.49 1.64 -2.85
CA LYS A 179 -25.77 0.86 -4.06
C LYS A 179 -26.86 -0.18 -3.87
N ILE A 180 -26.96 -0.74 -2.66
CA ILE A 180 -28.03 -1.68 -2.31
C ILE A 180 -29.37 -0.94 -2.23
N ASP A 181 -29.39 0.23 -1.54
CA ASP A 181 -30.61 1.01 -1.34
C ASP A 181 -31.16 1.59 -2.67
N GLU A 182 -30.29 1.94 -3.60
CA GLU A 182 -30.65 2.41 -4.94
C GLU A 182 -31.19 1.31 -5.87
N GLY A 183 -31.31 0.05 -5.39
CA GLY A 183 -31.78 -1.10 -6.18
C GLY A 183 -30.85 -1.45 -7.34
N GLY A 184 -29.65 -0.88 -7.33
CA GLY A 184 -28.68 -0.98 -8.42
C GLY A 184 -27.71 -2.12 -8.23
N MET A 185 -27.88 -3.17 -9.00
CA MET A 185 -26.82 -3.88 -9.71
C MET A 185 -25.61 -4.43 -8.93
N LEU A 186 -25.81 -4.96 -7.74
CA LEU A 186 -24.85 -5.93 -7.23
C LEU A 186 -24.81 -7.20 -8.12
N GLU A 187 -25.91 -7.48 -8.82
CA GLU A 187 -26.04 -8.61 -9.78
C GLU A 187 -25.04 -8.53 -10.95
N GLN A 188 -24.66 -7.34 -11.42
CA GLN A 188 -23.69 -7.22 -12.53
C GLN A 188 -22.26 -7.62 -12.14
N MET A 189 -21.99 -7.88 -10.87
CA MET A 189 -20.67 -8.29 -10.38
C MET A 189 -20.60 -9.76 -9.96
N ILE A 190 -21.66 -10.53 -10.21
CA ILE A 190 -21.62 -11.98 -10.02
C ILE A 190 -20.67 -12.57 -11.06
N PRO A 191 -19.68 -13.39 -10.65
CA PRO A 191 -18.85 -14.10 -11.61
C PRO A 191 -19.72 -14.91 -12.57
N PHE A 192 -19.47 -14.82 -13.85
CA PHE A 192 -20.12 -15.60 -14.90
C PHE A 192 -20.23 -17.07 -14.48
N GLY A 193 -21.42 -17.60 -14.36
CA GLY A 193 -21.67 -19.02 -14.13
C GLY A 193 -22.60 -19.39 -12.96
N ASN A 194 -23.00 -18.45 -12.09
CA ASN A 194 -23.91 -18.77 -10.97
C ASN A 194 -25.34 -18.31 -11.28
N SER A 195 -26.20 -19.27 -11.55
CA SER A 195 -27.63 -19.07 -11.81
C SER A 195 -28.52 -19.10 -10.54
N THR A 196 -27.94 -19.20 -9.35
CA THR A 196 -28.70 -19.18 -8.11
C THR A 196 -28.87 -17.73 -7.63
N PRO A 197 -30.10 -17.27 -7.39
CA PRO A 197 -30.33 -15.94 -6.82
C PRO A 197 -29.72 -15.90 -5.42
N MET A 198 -28.73 -15.02 -5.24
CA MET A 198 -28.13 -14.75 -3.93
C MET A 198 -29.02 -13.78 -3.15
N SER A 199 -29.04 -13.92 -1.82
CA SER A 199 -29.69 -12.93 -0.96
C SER A 199 -28.92 -11.59 -1.07
N GLN A 200 -29.61 -10.46 -0.83
CA GLN A 200 -28.95 -9.14 -0.81
C GLN A 200 -27.82 -9.07 0.23
N ASP A 201 -27.99 -9.73 1.37
CA ASP A 201 -26.97 -9.82 2.41
C ASP A 201 -25.73 -10.59 1.96
N ASP A 202 -25.91 -11.69 1.25
CA ASP A 202 -24.78 -12.47 0.73
C ASP A 202 -24.03 -11.70 -0.36
N LEU A 203 -24.75 -10.98 -1.23
CA LEU A 203 -24.16 -10.09 -2.22
C LEU A 203 -23.39 -8.96 -1.55
N LYS A 204 -23.94 -8.36 -0.51
CA LYS A 204 -23.27 -7.34 0.30
C LYS A 204 -21.96 -7.85 0.89
N LYS A 205 -22.01 -8.99 1.58
CA LYS A 205 -20.81 -9.63 2.18
C LYS A 205 -19.76 -9.95 1.12
N LEU A 206 -20.15 -10.48 -0.02
CA LEU A 206 -19.25 -10.77 -1.13
C LEU A 206 -18.57 -9.48 -1.64
N TYR A 207 -19.33 -8.40 -1.77
CA TYR A 207 -18.85 -7.13 -2.29
C TYR A 207 -17.87 -6.44 -1.31
N LEU A 208 -18.24 -6.35 -0.04
CA LEU A 208 -17.37 -5.85 1.02
C LEU A 208 -16.08 -6.65 1.10
N ASN A 209 -16.19 -7.97 0.95
CA ASN A 209 -15.06 -8.87 0.90
C ASN A 209 -14.14 -8.57 -0.30
N LYS A 210 -14.66 -8.36 -1.50
CA LYS A 210 -13.87 -8.05 -2.70
C LYS A 210 -13.14 -6.70 -2.59
N MET A 211 -13.83 -5.69 -2.08
CA MET A 211 -13.28 -4.33 -1.97
C MET A 211 -12.30 -4.17 -0.81
N GLY A 212 -12.46 -4.98 0.23
CA GLY A 212 -11.65 -4.92 1.44
C GLY A 212 -10.31 -5.66 1.35
N GLY A 213 -9.70 -5.81 2.53
CA GLY A 213 -8.47 -6.56 2.73
C GLY A 213 -7.21 -5.86 2.24
N THR A 214 -6.22 -6.68 1.90
CA THR A 214 -4.88 -6.25 1.51
C THR A 214 -4.54 -6.74 0.09
N SER A 215 -3.53 -6.13 -0.53
CA SER A 215 -2.98 -6.55 -1.81
C SER A 215 -1.46 -6.60 -1.71
N LEU A 216 -0.86 -7.77 -1.90
CA LEU A 216 0.60 -7.91 -1.98
C LEU A 216 1.15 -7.41 -3.33
N PHE A 217 0.34 -7.51 -4.38
CA PHE A 217 0.75 -7.08 -5.72
C PHE A 217 0.88 -5.57 -5.86
N SER A 218 0.00 -4.81 -5.21
CA SER A 218 -0.04 -3.34 -5.37
C SER A 218 1.23 -2.60 -4.94
N PRO A 219 1.89 -2.90 -3.80
CA PRO A 219 3.15 -2.25 -3.46
C PRO A 219 4.29 -2.63 -4.41
N VAL A 220 4.32 -3.87 -4.91
CA VAL A 220 5.31 -4.30 -5.91
C VAL A 220 5.12 -3.53 -7.22
N LEU A 221 3.88 -3.42 -7.70
CA LEU A 221 3.57 -2.63 -8.89
C LEU A 221 3.96 -1.17 -8.71
N ALA A 222 3.64 -0.57 -7.55
CA ALA A 222 4.01 0.82 -7.25
C ALA A 222 5.54 1.02 -7.27
N PHE A 223 6.29 0.07 -6.73
CA PHE A 223 7.76 0.08 -6.78
C PHE A 223 8.27 0.01 -8.24
N CYS A 224 7.78 -0.93 -9.05
CA CYS A 224 8.19 -1.07 -10.45
C CYS A 224 7.86 0.18 -11.27
N VAL A 225 6.69 0.80 -11.06
CA VAL A 225 6.30 2.04 -11.74
C VAL A 225 7.23 3.19 -11.34
N LEU A 226 7.56 3.32 -10.05
CA LEU A 226 8.47 4.36 -9.57
C LEU A 226 9.88 4.18 -10.16
N ASP A 227 10.39 2.95 -10.18
CA ASP A 227 11.69 2.61 -10.76
C ASP A 227 11.74 2.93 -12.27
N LEU A 228 10.69 2.61 -13.00
CA LEU A 228 10.57 2.95 -14.42
C LEU A 228 10.58 4.47 -14.63
N ILE A 229 9.82 5.23 -13.85
CA ILE A 229 9.78 6.70 -13.93
C ILE A 229 11.16 7.29 -13.65
N THR A 230 11.82 6.86 -12.58
CA THR A 230 13.17 7.36 -12.23
C THR A 230 14.21 6.99 -13.30
N SER A 231 14.12 5.79 -13.87
CA SER A 231 14.99 5.36 -14.98
C SER A 231 14.80 6.18 -16.26
N ILE A 232 13.57 6.58 -16.59
CA ILE A 232 13.29 7.45 -17.74
C ILE A 232 13.88 8.85 -17.47
N ILE A 233 13.59 9.42 -16.30
CA ILE A 233 14.06 10.78 -15.95
C ILE A 233 15.60 10.86 -15.93
N SER A 234 16.28 9.80 -15.47
CA SER A 234 17.75 9.78 -15.43
C SER A 234 18.41 9.75 -16.80
N LYS A 235 17.66 9.50 -17.89
CA LYS A 235 18.15 9.47 -19.27
C LYS A 235 17.87 10.76 -20.04
N LEU A 236 17.05 11.64 -19.48
CA LEU A 236 16.74 12.98 -20.01
C LEU A 236 17.75 14.01 -19.53
#